data_1cb1f5054a77bbde66f021a1601c0b08
#
_entry.id   1cb1f5054a77bbde66f021a1601c0b08
#
_cell.length_a   1.000
_cell.length_b   1.000
_cell.length_c   1.000
_cell.angle_alpha   90.00
_cell.angle_beta   90.00
_cell.angle_gamma   90.00
#
_symmetry.space_group_name_H-M   'P 1'
#
loop_
_entity.id
_entity.type
_entity.pdbx_description
1 polymer ?
#
loop_
_entity_poly.entity_id
_entity_poly.type
_entity_poly.pdbx_seq_one_letter_code
_entity_poly.pdbx_strand_id
1 'polypeptide(L)'
;SPVNVKVLFLLVFLPLNLSAQSFSGLGSTAEGFANPTPNPNFNFPLDHGPHDEYRVEWWYLTANLLSEDRTPFGIQWTLFRTARSPDKENGWRSNQIWFAHAAITTPKEHFTTERFARGGIGQAGVRVDPFEAWIDEWSLNGDTFEKLNLSAAGANFAYDMSLEAEGPLVFHGENGYSVKSSEGQASYYYSQPFFKIKGNLTLPDGDIYVEGDAWLDREWSSQPLSENQTGWDWFSLSLNNGAKLMGFQLRQVDGSTYSSSSWIEPDGSKISYGNNEFVAMPLNLHTVGSTKLPTEWHLSLKDKKVDVIVQAINPDSWMNLSVPYWEGPVDITGSHTGRGYLEMTGY
;
A
#
# COMPACT_ATOMS: atom_id res chain seq x y z
N SER A 1 -37.91 48.59 -31.34
CA SER A 1 -37.87 47.75 -30.16
C SER A 1 -36.97 46.53 -30.42
N PRO A 2 -35.95 46.29 -29.63
CA PRO A 2 -35.11 45.15 -29.83
C PRO A 2 -35.66 43.94 -29.13
N VAL A 3 -35.72 42.83 -29.87
CA VAL A 3 -36.15 41.53 -29.39
C VAL A 3 -35.01 40.91 -28.62
N ASN A 4 -35.19 40.72 -27.31
CA ASN A 4 -34.31 39.94 -26.43
C ASN A 4 -34.48 38.46 -26.68
N VAL A 5 -33.49 37.84 -27.36
CA VAL A 5 -33.41 36.38 -27.43
C VAL A 5 -32.65 35.88 -26.20
N LYS A 6 -33.35 35.36 -25.22
CA LYS A 6 -32.74 34.58 -24.11
C LYS A 6 -32.39 33.20 -24.67
N VAL A 7 -31.08 32.99 -24.87
CA VAL A 7 -30.55 31.64 -25.13
C VAL A 7 -30.55 30.89 -23.81
N LEU A 8 -31.47 29.93 -23.70
CA LEU A 8 -31.55 29.00 -22.57
C LEU A 8 -30.50 27.89 -22.82
N PHE A 9 -29.36 27.96 -22.12
CA PHE A 9 -28.42 26.84 -22.08
C PHE A 9 -29.10 25.71 -21.27
N LEU A 10 -29.58 24.71 -21.99
CA LEU A 10 -30.01 23.46 -21.42
C LEU A 10 -28.78 22.65 -21.10
N LEU A 11 -28.32 22.65 -19.85
CA LEU A 11 -27.31 21.71 -19.33
C LEU A 11 -27.99 20.33 -19.32
N VAL A 12 -27.72 19.57 -20.35
CA VAL A 12 -28.04 18.14 -20.38
C VAL A 12 -27.08 17.45 -19.42
N PHE A 13 -27.55 17.22 -18.21
CA PHE A 13 -26.95 16.23 -17.31
C PHE A 13 -27.16 14.86 -17.93
N LEU A 14 -26.19 14.39 -18.70
CA LEU A 14 -26.07 12.95 -18.98
C LEU A 14 -25.79 12.27 -17.64
N PRO A 15 -26.61 11.31 -17.21
CA PRO A 15 -26.25 10.48 -16.08
C PRO A 15 -24.99 9.71 -16.50
N LEU A 16 -23.85 10.07 -15.91
CA LEU A 16 -22.71 9.21 -15.88
C LEU A 16 -23.18 7.93 -15.18
N ASN A 17 -23.47 6.91 -15.98
CA ASN A 17 -23.56 5.56 -15.46
C ASN A 17 -22.19 5.24 -14.85
N LEU A 18 -22.07 5.45 -13.57
CA LEU A 18 -21.02 4.88 -12.75
C LEU A 18 -21.25 3.37 -12.71
N SER A 19 -20.91 2.69 -13.82
CA SER A 19 -20.64 1.27 -13.75
C SER A 19 -19.57 1.11 -12.68
N ALA A 20 -19.73 0.12 -11.79
CA ALA A 20 -18.81 -0.19 -10.71
C ALA A 20 -17.38 -0.29 -11.28
N GLN A 21 -16.62 0.81 -11.18
CA GLN A 21 -15.20 0.83 -11.56
C GLN A 21 -14.41 0.28 -10.38
N SER A 22 -13.43 -0.56 -10.68
CA SER A 22 -12.46 -0.99 -9.68
C SER A 22 -11.75 0.20 -9.06
N PHE A 23 -11.31 0.06 -7.81
CA PHE A 23 -10.66 1.12 -7.04
C PHE A 23 -9.49 1.74 -7.84
N SER A 24 -9.46 3.08 -7.92
CA SER A 24 -8.41 3.88 -8.57
C SER A 24 -8.10 3.51 -10.03
N GLY A 25 -9.04 2.86 -10.73
CA GLY A 25 -8.81 2.44 -12.11
C GLY A 25 -7.86 1.27 -12.29
N LEU A 26 -7.48 0.57 -11.21
CA LEU A 26 -6.53 -0.57 -11.24
C LEU A 26 -7.08 -1.78 -11.99
N GLY A 27 -8.39 -1.87 -12.20
CA GLY A 27 -9.05 -2.88 -13.03
C GLY A 27 -9.29 -2.46 -14.48
N SER A 28 -8.89 -1.26 -14.88
CA SER A 28 -9.03 -0.81 -16.27
C SER A 28 -8.07 -1.55 -17.18
N THR A 29 -8.48 -1.74 -18.45
CA THR A 29 -7.62 -2.34 -19.47
C THR A 29 -6.35 -1.51 -19.68
N ALA A 30 -5.23 -2.20 -19.87
CA ALA A 30 -3.90 -1.60 -20.00
C ALA A 30 -3.27 -1.95 -21.35
N GLU A 31 -3.99 -1.65 -22.42
CA GLU A 31 -3.53 -1.93 -23.79
C GLU A 31 -2.20 -1.21 -24.09
N GLY A 32 -1.27 -1.96 -24.69
CA GLY A 32 0.05 -1.45 -25.05
C GLY A 32 1.09 -1.49 -23.92
N PHE A 33 0.68 -1.73 -22.69
CA PHE A 33 1.62 -1.94 -21.58
C PHE A 33 2.07 -3.39 -21.48
N ALA A 34 3.24 -3.61 -20.87
CA ALA A 34 3.70 -4.94 -20.53
C ALA A 34 2.80 -5.57 -19.47
N ASN A 35 2.69 -6.89 -19.48
CA ASN A 35 1.96 -7.65 -18.47
C ASN A 35 2.90 -8.58 -17.72
N PRO A 36 2.71 -8.76 -16.41
CA PRO A 36 3.42 -9.78 -15.66
C PRO A 36 3.20 -11.17 -16.26
N THR A 37 4.24 -11.96 -16.28
CA THR A 37 4.22 -13.35 -16.76
C THR A 37 4.74 -14.30 -15.69
N PRO A 38 4.28 -15.56 -15.68
CA PRO A 38 4.81 -16.56 -14.76
C PRO A 38 6.32 -16.73 -14.87
N ASN A 39 6.95 -17.22 -13.80
CA ASN A 39 8.39 -17.45 -13.70
C ASN A 39 9.23 -16.16 -13.85
N PRO A 40 8.99 -15.15 -13.03
CA PRO A 40 9.77 -13.92 -13.09
C PRO A 40 11.25 -14.18 -12.80
N ASN A 41 12.11 -13.37 -13.42
CA ASN A 41 13.54 -13.38 -13.17
C ASN A 41 13.96 -11.99 -12.66
N PHE A 42 14.06 -11.85 -11.35
CA PHE A 42 14.44 -10.59 -10.74
C PHE A 42 15.94 -10.36 -10.83
N ASN A 43 16.32 -9.13 -11.06
CA ASN A 43 17.70 -8.67 -11.14
C ASN A 43 17.91 -7.47 -10.20
N PHE A 44 18.60 -7.68 -9.09
CA PHE A 44 18.88 -6.62 -8.14
C PHE A 44 20.29 -6.04 -8.33
N PRO A 45 20.48 -4.72 -8.16
CA PRO A 45 19.52 -3.74 -7.62
C PRO A 45 18.50 -3.16 -8.62
N LEU A 46 18.56 -3.53 -9.90
CA LEU A 46 17.74 -2.91 -10.95
C LEU A 46 16.23 -2.97 -10.65
N ASP A 47 15.74 -4.09 -10.15
CA ASP A 47 14.31 -4.28 -9.86
C ASP A 47 13.83 -3.57 -8.59
N HIS A 48 14.70 -2.89 -7.87
CA HIS A 48 14.29 -1.90 -6.86
C HIS A 48 13.82 -0.59 -7.49
N GLY A 49 14.15 -0.37 -8.74
CA GLY A 49 13.83 0.83 -9.50
C GLY A 49 12.51 0.74 -10.30
N PRO A 50 12.22 1.78 -11.08
CA PRO A 50 10.97 1.85 -11.83
C PRO A 50 10.97 0.96 -13.08
N HIS A 51 9.79 0.45 -13.40
CA HIS A 51 9.51 -0.38 -14.56
C HIS A 51 8.51 0.35 -15.47
N ASP A 52 9.00 1.30 -16.25
CA ASP A 52 8.18 2.24 -17.02
C ASP A 52 7.31 1.58 -18.10
N GLU A 53 7.63 0.36 -18.51
CA GLU A 53 6.83 -0.43 -19.44
C GLU A 53 5.54 -0.97 -18.82
N TYR A 54 5.44 -0.95 -17.48
CA TYR A 54 4.22 -1.28 -16.73
C TYR A 54 3.45 -0.02 -16.37
N ARG A 55 2.13 -0.13 -16.29
CA ARG A 55 1.28 1.04 -16.05
C ARG A 55 1.35 1.57 -14.63
N VAL A 56 1.44 0.70 -13.61
CA VAL A 56 1.41 1.07 -12.20
C VAL A 56 2.52 0.40 -11.41
N GLU A 57 3.02 1.12 -10.42
CA GLU A 57 4.10 0.64 -9.57
C GLU A 57 4.09 1.38 -8.24
N TRP A 58 4.48 0.71 -7.15
CA TRP A 58 4.59 1.39 -5.86
C TRP A 58 5.74 0.86 -4.99
N TRP A 59 6.19 1.75 -4.13
CA TRP A 59 7.11 1.57 -3.03
C TRP A 59 6.32 1.92 -1.78
N TYR A 60 6.00 0.93 -0.97
CA TYR A 60 5.04 1.06 0.11
C TYR A 60 5.64 0.59 1.42
N LEU A 61 5.75 1.50 2.40
CA LEU A 61 6.35 1.19 3.69
C LEU A 61 5.37 1.47 4.81
N THR A 62 5.24 0.51 5.71
CA THR A 62 4.54 0.64 6.98
C THR A 62 5.44 0.26 8.13
N ALA A 63 5.25 0.88 9.29
CA ALA A 63 6.02 0.53 10.48
C ALA A 63 5.15 0.55 11.73
N ASN A 64 5.38 -0.43 12.59
CA ASN A 64 4.86 -0.50 13.94
C ASN A 64 5.93 -0.04 14.91
N LEU A 65 5.63 0.98 15.68
CA LEU A 65 6.58 1.70 16.52
C LEU A 65 6.12 1.75 17.98
N LEU A 66 7.07 1.80 18.89
CA LEU A 66 6.85 2.05 20.32
C LEU A 66 7.72 3.20 20.78
N SER A 67 7.16 4.09 21.57
CA SER A 67 7.91 5.06 22.35
C SER A 67 8.53 4.43 23.61
N GLU A 68 9.34 5.18 24.35
CA GLU A 68 9.98 4.68 25.57
C GLU A 68 8.95 4.24 26.62
N ASP A 69 7.81 4.94 26.73
CA ASP A 69 6.70 4.58 27.62
C ASP A 69 5.79 3.49 27.02
N ARG A 70 6.20 2.88 25.88
CA ARG A 70 5.51 1.81 25.16
C ARG A 70 4.17 2.21 24.57
N THR A 71 3.96 3.49 24.30
CA THR A 71 2.82 3.95 23.50
C THR A 71 3.01 3.50 22.05
N PRO A 72 2.01 2.84 21.44
CA PRO A 72 2.09 2.39 20.06
C PRO A 72 1.85 3.54 19.08
N PHE A 73 2.65 3.54 18.01
CA PHE A 73 2.49 4.42 16.86
C PHE A 73 2.61 3.61 15.57
N GLY A 74 2.03 4.12 14.51
CA GLY A 74 2.25 3.63 13.16
C GLY A 74 2.69 4.76 12.24
N ILE A 75 3.53 4.43 11.27
CA ILE A 75 3.80 5.33 10.15
C ILE A 75 3.57 4.60 8.84
N GLN A 76 3.22 5.38 7.83
CA GLN A 76 3.06 4.91 6.46
C GLN A 76 3.74 5.91 5.53
N TRP A 77 4.42 5.37 4.52
CA TRP A 77 4.96 6.13 3.40
C TRP A 77 4.79 5.33 2.13
N THR A 78 4.22 5.95 1.11
CA THR A 78 4.03 5.29 -0.18
C THR A 78 4.38 6.25 -1.30
N LEU A 79 5.13 5.76 -2.27
CA LEU A 79 5.37 6.41 -3.54
C LEU A 79 4.74 5.57 -4.64
N PHE A 80 3.86 6.19 -5.42
CA PHE A 80 3.19 5.57 -6.57
C PHE A 80 3.69 6.16 -7.86
N ARG A 81 3.86 5.31 -8.85
CA ARG A 81 4.05 5.70 -10.25
C ARG A 81 2.89 5.16 -11.08
N THR A 82 2.32 6.00 -11.92
CA THR A 82 1.36 5.58 -12.94
C THR A 82 1.73 6.20 -14.29
N ALA A 83 1.64 5.40 -15.36
CA ALA A 83 1.86 5.86 -16.72
C ALA A 83 0.51 6.16 -17.38
N ARG A 84 0.39 7.34 -18.00
CA ARG A 84 -0.82 7.72 -18.75
C ARG A 84 -0.91 7.03 -20.11
N SER A 85 0.22 6.65 -20.67
CA SER A 85 0.36 6.02 -21.99
C SER A 85 1.57 5.09 -21.96
N PRO A 86 1.57 4.01 -22.75
CA PRO A 86 2.74 3.15 -22.88
C PRO A 86 3.89 3.79 -23.65
N ASP A 87 3.67 4.93 -24.32
CA ASP A 87 4.68 5.61 -25.09
C ASP A 87 5.79 6.18 -24.19
N LYS A 88 7.03 5.97 -24.63
CA LYS A 88 8.19 6.49 -23.91
C LYS A 88 8.45 7.95 -24.32
N GLU A 89 8.12 8.86 -23.47
CA GLU A 89 8.36 10.28 -23.61
C GLU A 89 9.26 10.78 -22.46
N ASN A 90 10.17 11.67 -22.75
CA ASN A 90 11.16 12.17 -21.79
C ASN A 90 10.92 13.65 -21.42
N GLY A 91 11.51 14.08 -20.31
CA GLY A 91 11.43 15.45 -19.84
C GLY A 91 9.99 15.88 -19.57
N TRP A 92 9.63 17.07 -20.01
CA TRP A 92 8.30 17.65 -19.81
C TRP A 92 7.17 16.89 -20.51
N ARG A 93 7.48 16.04 -21.47
CA ARG A 93 6.50 15.19 -22.16
C ARG A 93 6.33 13.83 -21.54
N SER A 94 7.04 13.53 -20.46
CA SER A 94 6.93 12.24 -19.77
C SER A 94 5.47 11.86 -19.49
N ASN A 95 5.12 10.61 -19.76
CA ASN A 95 3.82 10.03 -19.46
C ASN A 95 3.72 9.53 -18.02
N GLN A 96 4.81 9.59 -17.26
CA GLN A 96 4.85 9.15 -15.87
C GLN A 96 4.27 10.22 -14.94
N ILE A 97 3.39 9.79 -14.05
CA ILE A 97 2.87 10.62 -12.96
C ILE A 97 3.24 9.93 -11.65
N TRP A 98 3.71 10.74 -10.70
CA TRP A 98 4.06 10.29 -9.37
C TRP A 98 3.14 10.92 -8.34
N PHE A 99 2.75 10.15 -7.36
CA PHE A 99 2.06 10.66 -6.20
C PHE A 99 2.48 9.88 -4.96
N ALA A 100 2.35 10.50 -3.81
CA ALA A 100 2.82 9.90 -2.58
C ALA A 100 1.89 10.22 -1.42
N HIS A 101 1.86 9.31 -0.45
CA HIS A 101 1.15 9.46 0.81
C HIS A 101 2.12 9.32 1.96
N ALA A 102 1.88 10.06 3.04
CA ALA A 102 2.56 9.89 4.31
C ALA A 102 1.57 10.05 5.45
N ALA A 103 1.73 9.25 6.49
CA ALA A 103 0.86 9.30 7.65
C ALA A 103 1.60 8.95 8.94
N ILE A 104 1.14 9.52 10.05
CA ILE A 104 1.41 9.06 11.40
C ILE A 104 0.07 8.72 12.06
N THR A 105 -0.01 7.55 12.68
CA THR A 105 -1.15 7.14 13.50
C THR A 105 -0.70 7.02 14.95
N THR A 106 -1.40 7.71 15.83
CA THR A 106 -1.31 7.55 17.28
C THR A 106 -2.57 6.85 17.79
N PRO A 107 -2.65 6.41 19.05
CA PRO A 107 -3.89 5.85 19.59
C PRO A 107 -5.11 6.77 19.50
N LYS A 108 -4.89 8.09 19.43
CA LYS A 108 -5.94 9.10 19.45
C LYS A 108 -6.06 9.93 18.20
N GLU A 109 -5.00 10.01 17.38
CA GLU A 109 -4.92 10.92 16.24
C GLU A 109 -4.38 10.20 15.01
N HIS A 110 -4.73 10.73 13.85
CA HIS A 110 -4.27 10.23 12.56
C HIS A 110 -3.95 11.42 11.67
N PHE A 111 -2.67 11.56 11.32
CA PHE A 111 -2.16 12.64 10.48
C PHE A 111 -1.82 12.08 9.11
N THR A 112 -2.23 12.77 8.06
CA THR A 112 -2.03 12.32 6.69
C THR A 112 -1.78 13.49 5.76
N THR A 113 -1.00 13.24 4.71
CA THR A 113 -0.72 14.21 3.65
C THR A 113 -0.39 13.52 2.34
N GLU A 114 -0.48 14.24 1.24
CA GLU A 114 -0.18 13.72 -0.10
C GLU A 114 0.66 14.70 -0.92
N ARG A 115 1.36 14.16 -1.92
CA ARG A 115 2.15 14.90 -2.89
C ARG A 115 1.86 14.38 -4.30
N PHE A 116 2.00 15.27 -5.28
CA PHE A 116 1.85 14.95 -6.71
C PHE A 116 3.02 15.56 -7.48
N ALA A 117 3.50 14.82 -8.49
CA ALA A 117 4.57 15.27 -9.35
C ALA A 117 4.44 14.69 -10.76
N ARG A 118 4.90 15.43 -11.74
CA ARG A 118 5.14 14.90 -13.07
C ARG A 118 6.51 14.22 -13.12
N GLY A 119 6.57 13.12 -13.86
CA GLY A 119 7.85 12.48 -14.17
C GLY A 119 8.70 13.28 -15.15
N GLY A 120 9.96 12.92 -15.27
CA GLY A 120 10.89 13.43 -16.28
C GLY A 120 11.56 14.75 -15.99
N ILE A 121 11.23 15.44 -14.89
CA ILE A 121 11.76 16.75 -14.52
C ILE A 121 12.50 16.80 -13.19
N GLY A 122 12.72 15.63 -12.57
CA GLY A 122 13.47 15.52 -11.33
C GLY A 122 12.70 15.80 -10.04
N GLN A 123 11.41 16.10 -10.10
CA GLN A 123 10.59 16.35 -8.91
C GLN A 123 10.29 15.08 -8.14
N ALA A 124 10.15 13.96 -8.82
CA ALA A 124 9.96 12.63 -8.23
C ALA A 124 10.65 11.56 -9.08
N GLY A 125 10.98 10.45 -8.46
CA GLY A 125 11.58 9.33 -9.16
C GLY A 125 12.17 8.30 -8.22
N VAL A 126 12.81 7.28 -8.83
CA VAL A 126 13.57 6.26 -8.10
C VAL A 126 14.87 5.99 -8.86
N ARG A 127 15.98 5.98 -8.11
CA ARG A 127 17.31 5.53 -8.55
C ARG A 127 17.70 4.28 -7.76
N VAL A 128 18.54 3.44 -8.34
CA VAL A 128 18.86 2.13 -7.75
C VAL A 128 20.25 2.03 -7.12
N ASP A 129 21.21 2.84 -7.56
CA ASP A 129 22.60 2.79 -7.09
C ASP A 129 23.22 4.21 -7.07
N PRO A 130 23.28 4.86 -5.90
CA PRO A 130 22.65 4.48 -4.63
C PRO A 130 21.13 4.49 -4.72
N PHE A 131 20.45 3.76 -3.83
CA PHE A 131 19.00 3.73 -3.81
C PHE A 131 18.43 5.06 -3.32
N GLU A 132 17.49 5.61 -4.07
CA GLU A 132 16.72 6.77 -3.64
C GLU A 132 15.35 6.76 -4.33
N ALA A 133 14.30 6.77 -3.52
CA ALA A 133 12.93 7.02 -3.96
C ALA A 133 12.48 8.35 -3.35
N TRP A 134 12.03 9.30 -4.17
CA TRP A 134 11.74 10.65 -3.68
C TRP A 134 10.56 11.29 -4.40
N ILE A 135 9.95 12.23 -3.71
CA ILE A 135 9.01 13.22 -4.25
C ILE A 135 9.14 14.51 -3.45
N ASP A 136 9.42 15.61 -4.12
CA ASP A 136 9.81 16.86 -3.46
C ASP A 136 10.97 16.59 -2.48
N GLU A 137 10.80 16.98 -1.20
CA GLU A 137 11.77 16.73 -0.13
C GLU A 137 11.58 15.39 0.59
N TRP A 138 10.52 14.64 0.29
CA TRP A 138 10.32 13.31 0.86
C TRP A 138 11.26 12.31 0.22
N SER A 139 11.88 11.48 1.01
CA SER A 139 12.89 10.55 0.52
C SER A 139 12.97 9.27 1.34
N LEU A 140 13.12 8.16 0.62
CA LEU A 140 13.57 6.88 1.14
C LEU A 140 14.87 6.55 0.41
N ASN A 141 16.02 6.62 1.09
CA ASN A 141 17.32 6.52 0.45
C ASN A 141 18.39 5.83 1.29
N GLY A 142 19.39 5.32 0.63
CA GLY A 142 20.57 4.72 1.26
C GLY A 142 21.56 4.22 0.22
N ASP A 143 22.77 3.92 0.68
CA ASP A 143 23.80 3.35 -0.21
C ASP A 143 23.36 2.00 -0.78
N THR A 144 22.63 1.23 0.02
CA THR A 144 22.02 -0.04 -0.39
C THR A 144 20.56 -0.10 0.06
N PHE A 145 19.80 -1.05 -0.51
CA PHE A 145 18.40 -1.25 -0.15
C PHE A 145 18.21 -1.84 1.26
N GLU A 146 19.26 -2.38 1.87
CA GLU A 146 19.22 -2.96 3.21
C GLU A 146 19.42 -1.93 4.34
N LYS A 147 19.87 -0.73 4.01
CA LYS A 147 20.12 0.33 5.01
C LYS A 147 19.66 1.66 4.48
N LEU A 148 18.51 2.09 4.96
CA LEU A 148 17.77 3.23 4.41
C LEU A 148 17.52 4.29 5.47
N ASN A 149 17.34 5.51 5.00
CA ASN A 149 16.76 6.63 5.73
C ASN A 149 15.44 7.02 5.09
N LEU A 150 14.46 7.34 5.90
CA LEU A 150 13.14 7.76 5.48
C LEU A 150 12.81 9.10 6.10
N SER A 151 12.42 10.07 5.31
CA SER A 151 11.88 11.34 5.81
C SER A 151 10.69 11.82 4.99
N ALA A 152 9.67 12.31 5.69
CA ALA A 152 8.51 12.95 5.10
C ALA A 152 7.90 13.93 6.11
N ALA A 153 7.15 14.90 5.61
CA ALA A 153 6.50 15.90 6.44
C ALA A 153 5.20 16.38 5.82
N GLY A 154 4.21 16.62 6.67
CA GLY A 154 2.99 17.35 6.36
C GLY A 154 2.96 18.70 7.07
N ALA A 155 1.78 19.34 7.08
CA ALA A 155 1.62 20.64 7.71
C ALA A 155 1.83 20.62 9.24
N ASN A 156 1.51 19.50 9.89
CA ASN A 156 1.49 19.38 11.36
C ASN A 156 2.11 18.08 11.87
N PHE A 157 2.88 17.38 11.06
CA PHE A 157 3.64 16.20 11.46
C PHE A 157 4.85 16.01 10.56
N ALA A 158 5.84 15.30 11.08
CA ALA A 158 6.99 14.84 10.30
C ALA A 158 7.56 13.57 10.92
N TYR A 159 8.31 12.81 10.15
CA TYR A 159 9.12 11.74 10.68
C TYR A 159 10.47 11.65 9.96
N ASP A 160 11.46 11.22 10.71
CA ASP A 160 12.83 11.02 10.24
C ASP A 160 13.34 9.70 10.86
N MET A 161 13.52 8.69 10.04
CA MET A 161 13.72 7.32 10.46
C MET A 161 14.92 6.69 9.79
N SER A 162 15.57 5.76 10.51
CA SER A 162 16.61 4.88 10.00
C SER A 162 16.12 3.44 9.98
N LEU A 163 16.37 2.74 8.89
CA LEU A 163 15.96 1.35 8.68
C LEU A 163 17.16 0.47 8.37
N GLU A 164 17.16 -0.73 8.93
CA GLU A 164 18.20 -1.74 8.65
C GLU A 164 17.53 -3.11 8.50
N ALA A 165 17.75 -3.77 7.36
CA ALA A 165 17.17 -5.08 7.08
C ALA A 165 17.91 -6.16 7.87
N GLU A 166 17.16 -7.04 8.55
CA GLU A 166 17.67 -8.17 9.33
C GLU A 166 17.26 -9.52 8.74
N GLY A 167 16.84 -9.54 7.49
CA GLY A 167 16.45 -10.75 6.80
C GLY A 167 16.40 -10.55 5.29
N PRO A 168 16.11 -11.61 4.54
CA PRO A 168 16.10 -11.55 3.08
C PRO A 168 14.82 -10.93 2.53
N LEU A 169 14.83 -10.61 1.23
CA LEU A 169 13.63 -10.31 0.47
C LEU A 169 12.71 -11.54 0.43
N VAL A 170 11.41 -11.27 0.37
CA VAL A 170 10.38 -12.30 0.26
C VAL A 170 9.58 -12.06 -1.02
N PHE A 171 9.45 -13.12 -1.84
CA PHE A 171 8.77 -13.06 -3.12
C PHE A 171 7.39 -13.71 -3.00
N HIS A 172 6.33 -12.91 -3.13
CA HIS A 172 4.94 -13.38 -2.94
C HIS A 172 4.43 -14.17 -4.14
N GLY A 173 3.38 -14.94 -3.91
CA GLY A 173 2.83 -15.79 -4.94
C GLY A 173 3.82 -16.89 -5.37
N GLU A 174 3.91 -17.15 -6.64
CA GLU A 174 4.88 -18.10 -7.20
C GLU A 174 6.16 -17.35 -7.58
N ASN A 175 7.12 -17.34 -6.65
CA ASN A 175 8.42 -16.67 -6.79
C ASN A 175 8.34 -15.20 -7.21
N GLY A 176 7.32 -14.48 -6.71
CA GLY A 176 7.09 -13.07 -7.02
C GLY A 176 6.02 -12.80 -8.08
N TYR A 177 5.47 -13.84 -8.69
CA TYR A 177 4.30 -13.73 -9.56
C TYR A 177 3.03 -13.92 -8.72
N SER A 178 2.35 -12.82 -8.41
CA SER A 178 1.20 -12.78 -7.52
C SER A 178 -0.10 -12.63 -8.29
N VAL A 179 -0.90 -13.71 -8.32
CA VAL A 179 -2.20 -13.72 -8.98
C VAL A 179 -3.24 -13.03 -8.10
N LYS A 180 -4.05 -12.17 -8.68
CA LYS A 180 -5.04 -11.31 -8.01
C LYS A 180 -6.48 -11.68 -8.31
N SER A 181 -6.73 -12.53 -9.31
CA SER A 181 -8.08 -12.92 -9.69
C SER A 181 -8.11 -14.29 -10.34
N SER A 182 -9.30 -14.89 -10.42
CA SER A 182 -9.53 -16.12 -11.17
C SER A 182 -9.39 -15.95 -12.68
N GLU A 183 -9.40 -14.70 -13.16
CA GLU A 183 -9.21 -14.37 -14.58
C GLU A 183 -7.73 -14.21 -14.97
N GLY A 184 -6.82 -14.26 -13.98
CA GLY A 184 -5.39 -14.26 -14.20
C GLY A 184 -4.69 -12.90 -14.10
N GLN A 185 -5.39 -11.85 -13.67
CA GLN A 185 -4.70 -10.60 -13.35
C GLN A 185 -3.65 -10.86 -12.28
N ALA A 186 -2.48 -10.26 -12.45
CA ALA A 186 -1.32 -10.51 -11.62
C ALA A 186 -0.43 -9.29 -11.51
N SER A 187 0.47 -9.34 -10.56
CA SER A 187 1.56 -8.39 -10.39
C SER A 187 2.87 -9.12 -10.12
N TYR A 188 3.99 -8.41 -10.28
CA TYR A 188 5.25 -8.78 -9.64
C TYR A 188 5.26 -8.14 -8.27
N TYR A 189 5.52 -8.95 -7.24
CA TYR A 189 5.36 -8.52 -5.85
C TYR A 189 6.43 -9.14 -4.96
N TYR A 190 7.27 -8.31 -4.36
CA TYR A 190 8.19 -8.72 -3.31
C TYR A 190 8.17 -7.74 -2.14
N SER A 191 8.61 -8.20 -0.99
CA SER A 191 8.69 -7.40 0.22
C SER A 191 10.07 -7.50 0.86
N GLN A 192 10.45 -6.45 1.62
CA GLN A 192 11.42 -6.55 2.68
C GLN A 192 10.69 -6.39 4.01
N PRO A 193 10.27 -7.52 4.63
CA PRO A 193 9.45 -7.47 5.83
C PRO A 193 10.26 -7.46 7.13
N PHE A 194 11.60 -7.43 7.04
CA PHE A 194 12.50 -7.60 8.17
C PHE A 194 13.27 -6.33 8.54
N PHE A 195 12.75 -5.16 8.22
CA PHE A 195 13.40 -3.94 8.66
C PHE A 195 13.23 -3.71 10.15
N LYS A 196 14.34 -3.41 10.85
CA LYS A 196 14.32 -2.69 12.10
C LYS A 196 14.35 -1.21 11.81
N ILE A 197 13.55 -0.46 12.54
CA ILE A 197 13.37 0.98 12.31
C ILE A 197 13.45 1.74 13.63
N LYS A 198 14.07 2.92 13.59
CA LYS A 198 14.14 3.85 14.71
C LYS A 198 14.27 5.28 14.23
N GLY A 199 13.85 6.20 15.04
CA GLY A 199 13.97 7.63 14.73
C GLY A 199 12.99 8.48 15.51
N ASN A 200 12.65 9.62 14.93
CA ASN A 200 11.82 10.62 15.57
C ASN A 200 10.53 10.89 14.81
N LEU A 201 9.45 10.98 15.57
CA LEU A 201 8.19 11.53 15.12
C LEU A 201 8.08 12.96 15.63
N THR A 202 7.75 13.89 14.75
CA THR A 202 7.42 15.27 15.11
C THR A 202 5.90 15.42 15.06
N LEU A 203 5.30 15.67 16.19
CA LEU A 203 3.86 15.86 16.37
C LEU A 203 3.58 17.26 16.94
N PRO A 204 2.33 17.76 16.89
CA PRO A 204 2.01 19.07 17.43
C PRO A 204 2.47 19.28 18.88
N ASP A 205 2.46 18.23 19.70
CA ASP A 205 2.86 18.29 21.10
C ASP A 205 4.37 18.10 21.33
N GLY A 206 5.16 17.90 20.28
CA GLY A 206 6.62 17.76 20.37
C GLY A 206 7.16 16.50 19.70
N ASP A 207 8.46 16.31 19.84
CA ASP A 207 9.18 15.19 19.23
C ASP A 207 9.12 13.96 20.14
N ILE A 208 8.97 12.79 19.51
CA ILE A 208 8.94 11.50 20.19
C ILE A 208 9.93 10.57 19.51
N TYR A 209 10.88 10.02 20.29
CA TYR A 209 11.74 8.95 19.82
C TYR A 209 10.99 7.61 19.84
N VAL A 210 11.10 6.86 18.75
CA VAL A 210 10.41 5.58 18.57
C VAL A 210 11.33 4.54 17.96
N GLU A 211 11.03 3.27 18.23
CA GLU A 211 11.68 2.11 17.63
C GLU A 211 10.64 1.05 17.28
N GLY A 212 10.95 0.20 16.33
CA GLY A 212 10.07 -0.91 15.98
C GLY A 212 10.48 -1.68 14.75
N ASP A 213 9.49 -2.20 14.06
CA ASP A 213 9.62 -3.02 12.87
C ASP A 213 8.95 -2.34 11.69
N ALA A 214 9.54 -2.47 10.50
CA ALA A 214 8.98 -1.94 9.28
C ALA A 214 8.92 -3.00 8.18
N TRP A 215 7.97 -2.82 7.31
CA TRP A 215 7.66 -3.68 6.18
C TRP A 215 7.61 -2.83 4.91
N LEU A 216 8.43 -3.17 3.91
CA LEU A 216 8.44 -2.48 2.63
C LEU A 216 7.95 -3.42 1.53
N ASP A 217 6.91 -3.00 0.81
CA ASP A 217 6.39 -3.68 -0.36
C ASP A 217 6.83 -3.02 -1.64
N ARG A 218 7.15 -3.84 -2.62
CA ARG A 218 7.40 -3.46 -3.99
C ARG A 218 6.47 -4.27 -4.89
N GLU A 219 5.71 -3.58 -5.71
CA GLU A 219 4.77 -4.23 -6.61
C GLU A 219 4.61 -3.43 -7.88
N TRP A 220 4.53 -4.11 -9.02
CA TRP A 220 4.23 -3.46 -10.30
C TRP A 220 3.41 -4.37 -11.20
N SER A 221 2.56 -3.73 -11.99
CA SER A 221 1.66 -4.40 -12.93
C SER A 221 1.10 -3.37 -13.90
N SER A 222 0.33 -3.86 -14.86
CA SER A 222 -0.42 -2.98 -15.76
C SER A 222 -1.92 -3.03 -15.48
N GLN A 223 -2.45 -4.18 -15.12
CA GLN A 223 -3.83 -4.35 -14.64
C GLN A 223 -3.83 -5.35 -13.48
N PRO A 224 -3.55 -4.89 -12.24
CA PRO A 224 -3.46 -5.81 -11.09
C PRO A 224 -4.81 -6.34 -10.63
N LEU A 225 -5.93 -5.71 -11.00
CA LEU A 225 -7.28 -6.14 -10.64
C LEU A 225 -8.10 -6.50 -11.88
N SER A 226 -9.08 -7.41 -11.73
CA SER A 226 -10.13 -7.57 -12.73
C SER A 226 -11.12 -6.42 -12.67
N GLU A 227 -11.90 -6.22 -13.74
CA GLU A 227 -12.93 -5.18 -13.80
C GLU A 227 -14.03 -5.39 -12.75
N ASN A 228 -14.21 -6.63 -12.28
CA ASN A 228 -15.21 -7.01 -11.28
C ASN A 228 -14.74 -6.81 -9.84
N GLN A 229 -13.49 -6.47 -9.62
CA GLN A 229 -12.93 -6.26 -8.28
C GLN A 229 -13.01 -4.79 -7.89
N THR A 230 -13.64 -4.51 -6.78
CA THR A 230 -13.97 -3.14 -6.35
C THR A 230 -13.02 -2.57 -5.31
N GLY A 231 -12.29 -3.42 -4.62
CA GLY A 231 -11.36 -3.01 -3.58
C GLY A 231 -10.74 -4.20 -2.88
N TRP A 232 -9.90 -3.93 -1.89
CA TRP A 232 -9.20 -4.97 -1.17
C TRP A 232 -9.11 -4.68 0.32
N ASP A 233 -8.83 -5.74 1.07
CA ASP A 233 -8.40 -5.73 2.45
C ASP A 233 -7.04 -6.42 2.51
N TRP A 234 -6.02 -5.71 2.95
CA TRP A 234 -4.64 -6.19 3.00
C TRP A 234 -4.12 -6.14 4.42
N PHE A 235 -3.40 -7.19 4.81
CA PHE A 235 -2.84 -7.36 6.14
C PHE A 235 -1.37 -7.72 6.05
N SER A 236 -0.53 -7.05 6.82
CA SER A 236 0.84 -7.47 7.09
C SER A 236 1.00 -7.65 8.59
N LEU A 237 1.30 -8.86 9.00
CA LEU A 237 1.37 -9.21 10.42
C LEU A 237 2.78 -9.64 10.78
N SER A 238 3.31 -9.08 11.86
CA SER A 238 4.56 -9.50 12.49
C SER A 238 4.23 -10.14 13.82
N LEU A 239 4.44 -11.46 13.91
CA LEU A 239 4.07 -12.24 15.08
C LEU A 239 5.21 -12.30 16.10
N ASN A 240 4.87 -12.43 17.37
CA ASN A 240 5.86 -12.41 18.45
C ASN A 240 6.79 -13.63 18.45
N ASN A 241 6.44 -14.70 17.73
CA ASN A 241 7.32 -15.87 17.52
C ASN A 241 8.36 -15.65 16.39
N GLY A 242 8.37 -14.48 15.76
CA GLY A 242 9.26 -14.15 14.64
C GLY A 242 8.72 -14.47 13.25
N ALA A 243 7.63 -15.23 13.15
CA ALA A 243 6.96 -15.47 11.87
C ALA A 243 6.18 -14.23 11.42
N LYS A 244 5.91 -14.15 10.13
CA LYS A 244 5.13 -13.07 9.53
C LYS A 244 4.07 -13.65 8.60
N LEU A 245 2.98 -12.91 8.45
CA LEU A 245 1.89 -13.28 7.56
C LEU A 245 1.46 -12.05 6.75
N MET A 246 1.58 -12.12 5.44
CA MET A 246 0.91 -11.22 4.52
C MET A 246 -0.33 -11.93 3.99
N GLY A 247 -1.46 -11.25 4.00
CA GLY A 247 -2.69 -11.76 3.43
C GLY A 247 -3.53 -10.65 2.83
N PHE A 248 -4.18 -10.94 1.71
CA PHE A 248 -5.15 -10.03 1.13
C PHE A 248 -6.38 -10.76 0.62
N GLN A 249 -7.48 -10.06 0.63
CA GLN A 249 -8.66 -10.44 -0.13
C GLN A 249 -9.11 -9.30 -1.03
N LEU A 250 -9.46 -9.64 -2.25
CA LEU A 250 -10.02 -8.72 -3.24
C LEU A 250 -11.52 -8.95 -3.29
N ARG A 251 -12.29 -7.88 -3.01
CA ARG A 251 -13.76 -7.94 -3.00
C ARG A 251 -14.29 -7.75 -4.40
N GLN A 252 -15.24 -8.58 -4.78
CA GLN A 252 -15.85 -8.58 -6.09
C GLN A 252 -17.27 -8.01 -6.04
N VAL A 253 -17.76 -7.53 -7.19
CA VAL A 253 -19.09 -6.91 -7.32
C VAL A 253 -20.20 -7.85 -6.86
N ASP A 254 -20.06 -9.16 -7.08
CA ASP A 254 -21.06 -10.18 -6.68
C ASP A 254 -21.02 -10.55 -5.19
N GLY A 255 -20.14 -9.90 -4.41
CA GLY A 255 -19.96 -10.16 -2.99
C GLY A 255 -18.98 -11.29 -2.67
N SER A 256 -18.45 -12.00 -3.68
CA SER A 256 -17.38 -12.97 -3.49
C SER A 256 -16.03 -12.27 -3.30
N THR A 257 -15.04 -13.04 -2.87
CA THR A 257 -13.67 -12.55 -2.66
C THR A 257 -12.67 -13.48 -3.33
N TYR A 258 -11.52 -12.91 -3.69
CA TYR A 258 -10.34 -13.66 -4.11
C TYR A 258 -9.22 -13.36 -3.12
N SER A 259 -8.63 -14.40 -2.53
CA SER A 259 -7.61 -14.23 -1.49
C SER A 259 -6.29 -14.88 -1.85
N SER A 260 -5.23 -14.37 -1.27
CA SER A 260 -3.90 -14.95 -1.33
C SER A 260 -3.12 -14.58 -0.09
N SER A 261 -2.13 -15.38 0.27
CA SER A 261 -1.30 -15.09 1.42
C SER A 261 0.09 -15.71 1.31
N SER A 262 0.99 -15.20 2.16
CA SER A 262 2.34 -15.72 2.35
C SER A 262 2.59 -15.88 3.84
N TRP A 263 2.90 -17.09 4.26
CA TRP A 263 3.46 -17.36 5.58
C TRP A 263 4.99 -17.30 5.48
N ILE A 264 5.61 -16.48 6.31
CA ILE A 264 7.04 -16.20 6.26
C ILE A 264 7.66 -16.63 7.57
N GLU A 265 8.59 -17.59 7.51
CA GLU A 265 9.35 -18.03 8.67
C GLU A 265 10.39 -16.98 9.08
N PRO A 266 10.91 -17.03 10.32
CA PRO A 266 11.93 -16.07 10.77
C PRO A 266 13.19 -16.03 9.90
N ASP A 267 13.52 -17.12 9.20
CA ASP A 267 14.69 -17.20 8.28
C ASP A 267 14.38 -16.63 6.87
N GLY A 268 13.13 -16.19 6.64
CA GLY A 268 12.69 -15.66 5.35
C GLY A 268 12.13 -16.70 4.39
N SER A 269 12.18 -17.98 4.72
CA SER A 269 11.51 -19.01 3.91
C SER A 269 10.00 -18.78 3.92
N LYS A 270 9.36 -19.03 2.78
CA LYS A 270 7.96 -18.67 2.56
C LYS A 270 7.15 -19.84 2.01
N ILE A 271 5.91 -19.92 2.47
CA ILE A 271 4.86 -20.76 1.89
C ILE A 271 3.76 -19.84 1.36
N SER A 272 3.43 -19.98 0.09
CA SER A 272 2.30 -19.26 -0.54
C SER A 272 1.03 -20.07 -0.46
N TYR A 273 -0.08 -19.39 -0.20
CA TYR A 273 -1.43 -19.95 -0.16
C TYR A 273 -2.31 -19.28 -1.19
N GLY A 274 -3.09 -20.08 -1.89
CA GLY A 274 -4.02 -19.63 -2.92
C GLY A 274 -5.38 -19.21 -2.38
N ASN A 275 -6.30 -19.03 -3.32
CA ASN A 275 -7.64 -18.55 -3.01
C ASN A 275 -8.35 -19.45 -1.96
N ASN A 276 -9.03 -18.80 -1.01
CA ASN A 276 -9.81 -19.39 0.08
C ASN A 276 -9.03 -20.06 1.22
N GLU A 277 -7.70 -20.13 1.16
CA GLU A 277 -6.91 -20.69 2.26
C GLU A 277 -6.71 -19.65 3.37
N PHE A 278 -6.42 -18.41 3.03
CA PHE A 278 -6.45 -17.27 3.94
C PHE A 278 -7.87 -16.72 3.99
N VAL A 279 -8.46 -16.67 5.18
CA VAL A 279 -9.84 -16.21 5.39
C VAL A 279 -9.85 -14.99 6.31
N ALA A 280 -10.42 -13.90 5.83
CA ALA A 280 -10.61 -12.67 6.58
C ALA A 280 -12.09 -12.40 6.74
N MET A 281 -12.56 -12.38 7.99
CA MET A 281 -13.97 -12.11 8.32
C MET A 281 -14.09 -10.83 9.12
N PRO A 282 -14.84 -9.83 8.64
CA PRO A 282 -15.08 -8.60 9.39
C PRO A 282 -15.89 -8.90 10.64
N LEU A 283 -15.54 -8.26 11.76
CA LEU A 283 -16.24 -8.41 13.03
C LEU A 283 -17.05 -7.16 13.37
N ASN A 284 -16.37 -6.06 13.70
CA ASN A 284 -17.03 -4.84 14.10
C ASN A 284 -16.88 -3.75 13.06
N LEU A 285 -17.98 -3.12 12.72
CA LEU A 285 -17.99 -1.94 11.85
C LEU A 285 -17.77 -0.69 12.68
N HIS A 286 -16.96 0.21 12.12
CA HIS A 286 -16.71 1.54 12.66
C HIS A 286 -17.09 2.59 11.62
N THR A 287 -17.69 3.69 12.05
CA THR A 287 -18.09 4.77 11.16
C THR A 287 -17.05 5.86 11.16
N VAL A 288 -16.50 6.15 9.97
CA VAL A 288 -15.62 7.30 9.74
C VAL A 288 -16.30 8.21 8.73
N GLY A 289 -16.73 9.40 9.18
CA GLY A 289 -17.58 10.26 8.36
C GLY A 289 -18.89 9.58 8.00
N SER A 290 -19.13 9.38 6.71
CA SER A 290 -20.31 8.66 6.20
C SER A 290 -20.02 7.19 5.83
N THR A 291 -18.77 6.75 5.98
CA THR A 291 -18.31 5.42 5.58
C THR A 291 -18.29 4.48 6.77
N LYS A 292 -18.87 3.30 6.61
CA LYS A 292 -18.79 2.20 7.58
C LYS A 292 -17.82 1.16 7.04
N LEU A 293 -16.86 0.79 7.86
CA LEU A 293 -15.86 -0.21 7.49
C LEU A 293 -15.40 -1.01 8.71
N PRO A 294 -14.94 -2.26 8.51
CA PRO A 294 -14.55 -3.11 9.63
C PRO A 294 -13.12 -2.74 10.08
N THR A 295 -12.99 -2.36 11.36
CA THR A 295 -11.70 -2.08 11.98
C THR A 295 -11.24 -3.20 12.91
N GLU A 296 -12.02 -4.28 12.96
CA GLU A 296 -11.71 -5.50 13.69
C GLU A 296 -12.04 -6.68 12.79
N TRP A 297 -11.10 -7.63 12.70
CA TRP A 297 -11.18 -8.76 11.80
C TRP A 297 -10.82 -10.07 12.51
N HIS A 298 -11.47 -11.15 12.10
CA HIS A 298 -11.04 -12.50 12.39
C HIS A 298 -10.27 -13.05 11.19
N LEU A 299 -9.00 -13.37 11.38
CA LEU A 299 -8.15 -13.96 10.35
C LEU A 299 -7.85 -15.41 10.68
N SER A 300 -7.91 -16.26 9.67
CA SER A 300 -7.54 -17.66 9.80
C SER A 300 -6.69 -18.15 8.64
N LEU A 301 -5.71 -18.98 8.97
CA LEU A 301 -4.90 -19.75 8.03
C LEU A 301 -4.71 -21.13 8.65
N LYS A 302 -5.55 -22.07 8.25
CA LYS A 302 -5.71 -23.36 8.91
C LYS A 302 -4.42 -24.18 8.92
N ASP A 303 -3.70 -24.23 7.82
CA ASP A 303 -2.45 -24.97 7.69
C ASP A 303 -1.38 -24.55 8.72
N LYS A 304 -1.36 -23.27 9.10
CA LYS A 304 -0.46 -22.72 10.10
C LYS A 304 -1.09 -22.54 11.47
N LYS A 305 -2.30 -23.03 11.65
CA LYS A 305 -3.07 -22.93 12.92
C LYS A 305 -3.21 -21.48 13.37
N VAL A 306 -3.34 -20.56 12.41
CA VAL A 306 -3.61 -19.17 12.68
C VAL A 306 -5.11 -19.00 12.87
N ASP A 307 -5.48 -18.45 14.01
CA ASP A 307 -6.83 -18.09 14.39
C ASP A 307 -6.72 -16.88 15.31
N VAL A 308 -6.79 -15.69 14.73
CA VAL A 308 -6.46 -14.44 15.41
C VAL A 308 -7.53 -13.38 15.21
N ILE A 309 -7.60 -12.48 16.17
CA ILE A 309 -8.33 -11.23 16.05
C ILE A 309 -7.32 -10.12 15.76
N VAL A 310 -7.60 -9.34 14.73
CA VAL A 310 -6.84 -8.16 14.34
C VAL A 310 -7.71 -6.95 14.65
N GLN A 311 -7.19 -6.04 15.46
CA GLN A 311 -7.92 -4.86 15.89
C GLN A 311 -7.11 -3.59 15.63
N ALA A 312 -7.75 -2.60 15.02
CA ALA A 312 -7.14 -1.28 14.81
C ALA A 312 -6.74 -0.64 16.13
N ILE A 313 -5.51 -0.11 16.20
CA ILE A 313 -5.05 0.69 17.34
C ILE A 313 -5.83 2.01 17.38
N ASN A 314 -6.09 2.58 16.22
CA ASN A 314 -6.94 3.75 16.07
C ASN A 314 -7.96 3.50 14.95
N PRO A 315 -9.23 3.25 15.27
CA PRO A 315 -10.25 2.97 14.25
C PRO A 315 -10.53 4.14 13.30
N ASP A 316 -10.10 5.36 13.63
CA ASP A 316 -10.24 6.55 12.79
C ASP A 316 -9.06 6.76 11.84
N SER A 317 -8.35 5.71 11.46
CA SER A 317 -7.18 5.77 10.56
C SER A 317 -7.57 5.97 9.10
N TRP A 318 -8.42 6.95 8.85
CA TRP A 318 -8.88 7.29 7.51
C TRP A 318 -7.88 8.19 6.81
N MET A 319 -7.44 7.75 5.62
CA MET A 319 -6.57 8.53 4.73
C MET A 319 -7.48 9.46 3.91
N ASN A 320 -7.68 10.67 4.42
CA ASN A 320 -8.52 11.69 3.79
C ASN A 320 -7.75 12.40 2.66
N LEU A 321 -7.51 11.67 1.59
CA LEU A 321 -6.70 12.08 0.45
C LEU A 321 -7.54 12.12 -0.81
N SER A 322 -6.95 12.51 -1.94
CA SER A 322 -7.63 12.58 -3.24
C SER A 322 -8.27 11.25 -3.64
N VAL A 323 -7.62 10.13 -3.31
CA VAL A 323 -8.19 8.79 -3.37
C VAL A 323 -8.24 8.26 -1.94
N PRO A 324 -9.40 8.35 -1.26
CA PRO A 324 -9.48 8.01 0.15
C PRO A 324 -9.52 6.50 0.38
N TYR A 325 -8.89 6.07 1.48
CA TYR A 325 -8.89 4.70 1.97
C TYR A 325 -8.59 4.69 3.47
N TRP A 326 -8.71 3.52 4.10
CA TRP A 326 -8.37 3.33 5.50
C TRP A 326 -7.04 2.60 5.62
N GLU A 327 -6.15 3.08 6.47
CA GLU A 327 -4.87 2.43 6.72
C GLU A 327 -4.33 2.76 8.10
N GLY A 328 -4.02 1.74 8.88
CA GLY A 328 -3.51 1.93 10.22
C GLY A 328 -2.88 0.70 10.83
N PRO A 329 -2.13 0.91 11.94
CA PRO A 329 -1.55 -0.16 12.71
C PRO A 329 -2.61 -0.96 13.45
N VAL A 330 -2.34 -2.25 13.64
CA VAL A 330 -3.24 -3.19 14.32
C VAL A 330 -2.50 -4.00 15.38
N ASP A 331 -3.25 -4.41 16.40
CA ASP A 331 -2.84 -5.42 17.38
C ASP A 331 -3.42 -6.78 17.00
N ILE A 332 -2.70 -7.84 17.35
CA ILE A 332 -3.05 -9.23 17.05
C ILE A 332 -3.15 -10.00 18.35
N THR A 333 -4.28 -10.68 18.55
CA THR A 333 -4.54 -11.57 19.70
C THR A 333 -5.13 -12.89 19.21
N GLY A 334 -5.09 -13.91 20.06
CA GLY A 334 -5.63 -15.23 19.76
C GLY A 334 -4.55 -16.29 19.74
N SER A 335 -4.56 -17.16 18.71
CA SER A 335 -3.57 -18.23 18.55
C SER A 335 -2.13 -17.73 18.49
N HIS A 336 -1.96 -16.53 17.98
CA HIS A 336 -0.71 -15.79 17.88
C HIS A 336 -0.92 -14.37 18.36
N THR A 337 0.14 -13.75 18.84
CA THR A 337 0.15 -12.33 19.22
C THR A 337 1.19 -11.57 18.41
N GLY A 338 1.01 -10.27 18.30
CA GLY A 338 1.94 -9.42 17.57
C GLY A 338 1.29 -8.11 17.15
N ARG A 339 1.87 -7.50 16.15
CA ARG A 339 1.42 -6.23 15.58
C ARG A 339 1.50 -6.28 14.06
N GLY A 340 0.78 -5.39 13.42
CA GLY A 340 0.79 -5.32 11.98
C GLY A 340 0.12 -4.07 11.44
N TYR A 341 -0.23 -4.14 10.18
CA TYR A 341 -0.92 -3.07 9.45
C TYR A 341 -2.10 -3.64 8.67
N LEU A 342 -3.13 -2.82 8.57
CA LEU A 342 -4.33 -3.10 7.79
C LEU A 342 -4.55 -1.96 6.81
N GLU A 343 -4.80 -2.29 5.54
CA GLU A 343 -5.21 -1.35 4.51
C GLU A 343 -6.53 -1.84 3.89
N MET A 344 -7.50 -0.94 3.82
CA MET A 344 -8.81 -1.24 3.25
C MET A 344 -9.19 -0.17 2.22
N THR A 345 -9.55 -0.63 1.03
CA THR A 345 -9.92 0.25 -0.09
C THR A 345 -11.28 -0.11 -0.64
N GLY A 346 -11.96 0.86 -1.25
CA GLY A 346 -13.21 0.61 -1.98
C GLY A 346 -14.46 0.48 -1.10
N TYR A 347 -14.46 1.10 0.07
CA TYR A 347 -15.63 1.17 0.97
C TYR A 347 -16.45 2.41 0.75
#